data_f421efb644cd96d5d296e02f2590d835
#
_entry.id   f421efb644cd96d5d296e02f2590d835
#
_cell.length_a   1.000
_cell.length_b   1.000
_cell.length_c   1.000
_cell.angle_alpha   90.00
_cell.angle_beta   90.00
_cell.angle_gamma   90.00
#
_symmetry.space_group_name_H-M   'P 1'
#
loop_
_entity.id
_entity.type
_entity.pdbx_description
1 polymer ?
#
loop_
_entity_poly.entity_id
_entity_poly.type
_entity_poly.pdbx_seq_one_letter_code
_entity_poly.pdbx_strand_id
1 'polypeptide(L)'
;AQKKTVDLLKYRIHNYVDDMDIVALAYPKSGSENSVGIVHHVDANAVNNPISQHMWGGYSFDNYGKLREKEDTTDIERRYAKSRDLMRMGMYRFSLLKDKLAFNGLTGSEKIFLDSEHAQVLLSSLMKASQVAAEELKKIYMQSINEAEEIMTSTYIVPFGYSLSPEEVAEAYRQGGVNRQNIVNDIVETIKPYVDTGDMLSAEFNALASEINWGIQELLNHDAQLAGEFNQWKKMN
;
A
#
# COMPACT_ATOMS: atom_id res chain seq x y z
N ALA A 1 -16.02 -11.18 -32.08
CA ALA A 1 -16.78 -9.90 -32.10
C ALA A 1 -16.51 -9.11 -30.79
N GLN A 2 -16.65 -9.69 -29.62
CA GLN A 2 -16.49 -8.98 -28.32
C GLN A 2 -15.08 -8.36 -28.09
N LYS A 3 -14.00 -9.06 -28.42
CA LYS A 3 -12.64 -8.56 -28.26
C LYS A 3 -12.36 -7.30 -29.08
N LYS A 4 -12.88 -7.26 -30.32
CA LYS A 4 -12.74 -6.11 -31.23
C LYS A 4 -13.50 -4.88 -30.75
N THR A 5 -14.64 -5.07 -30.09
CA THR A 5 -15.43 -3.98 -29.48
C THR A 5 -14.75 -3.40 -28.24
N VAL A 6 -14.16 -4.26 -27.41
CA VAL A 6 -13.39 -3.84 -26.25
C VAL A 6 -12.17 -3.01 -26.65
N ASP A 7 -11.43 -3.45 -27.68
CA ASP A 7 -10.26 -2.74 -28.19
C ASP A 7 -10.62 -1.36 -28.76
N LEU A 8 -11.78 -1.23 -29.40
CA LEU A 8 -12.27 0.05 -29.95
C LEU A 8 -12.73 1.03 -28.85
N LEU A 9 -13.25 0.52 -27.74
CA LEU A 9 -13.74 1.33 -26.64
C LEU A 9 -12.64 1.72 -25.66
N LYS A 10 -11.53 1.00 -25.65
CA LYS A 10 -10.43 1.16 -24.69
C LYS A 10 -9.94 2.60 -24.54
N TYR A 11 -9.93 3.38 -25.61
CA TYR A 11 -9.47 4.78 -25.59
C TYR A 11 -10.61 5.79 -25.46
N ARG A 12 -11.87 5.35 -25.37
CA ARG A 12 -13.06 6.21 -25.27
C ARG A 12 -13.73 6.18 -23.92
N ILE A 13 -13.36 5.21 -23.09
CA ILE A 13 -13.89 5.05 -21.74
C ILE A 13 -12.82 5.55 -20.78
N HIS A 14 -13.20 6.51 -19.93
CA HIS A 14 -12.37 7.04 -18.87
C HIS A 14 -13.01 6.66 -17.53
N ASN A 15 -12.28 5.89 -16.75
CA ASN A 15 -12.70 5.45 -15.43
C ASN A 15 -11.97 6.28 -14.37
N TYR A 16 -12.71 7.04 -13.60
CA TYR A 16 -12.17 7.82 -12.49
C TYR A 16 -12.30 7.00 -11.21
N VAL A 17 -11.18 6.76 -10.55
CA VAL A 17 -11.11 5.88 -9.37
C VAL A 17 -10.61 6.69 -8.19
N ASP A 18 -11.44 6.74 -7.15
CA ASP A 18 -11.01 7.20 -5.83
C ASP A 18 -10.33 6.05 -5.09
N ASP A 19 -9.06 6.24 -4.75
CA ASP A 19 -8.26 5.23 -4.07
C ASP A 19 -8.70 4.97 -2.62
N MET A 20 -9.53 5.84 -2.07
CA MET A 20 -10.11 5.69 -0.72
C MET A 20 -11.52 5.07 -0.75
N ASP A 21 -12.10 4.88 -1.94
CA ASP A 21 -13.41 4.28 -2.07
C ASP A 21 -13.36 2.76 -1.83
N ILE A 22 -13.98 2.32 -0.73
CA ILE A 22 -14.05 0.92 -0.34
C ILE A 22 -14.72 0.04 -1.41
N VAL A 23 -15.65 0.59 -2.19
CA VAL A 23 -16.33 -0.15 -3.26
C VAL A 23 -15.39 -0.34 -4.45
N ALA A 24 -14.61 0.67 -4.78
CA ALA A 24 -13.54 0.54 -5.78
C ALA A 24 -12.48 -0.49 -5.35
N LEU A 25 -12.22 -0.60 -4.06
CA LEU A 25 -11.31 -1.61 -3.48
C LEU A 25 -11.92 -3.03 -3.47
N ALA A 26 -13.24 -3.15 -3.29
CA ALA A 26 -13.93 -4.44 -3.18
C ALA A 26 -14.24 -5.09 -4.52
N TYR A 27 -14.28 -4.34 -5.62
CA TYR A 27 -14.62 -4.87 -6.95
C TYR A 27 -13.37 -5.25 -7.74
N PRO A 28 -13.12 -6.56 -7.97
CA PRO A 28 -11.93 -7.01 -8.71
C PRO A 28 -11.88 -6.54 -10.17
N LYS A 29 -12.96 -6.00 -10.70
CA LYS A 29 -13.08 -5.52 -12.09
C LYS A 29 -12.80 -4.03 -12.29
N SER A 30 -12.65 -3.26 -11.22
CA SER A 30 -12.38 -1.81 -11.29
C SER A 30 -10.90 -1.44 -11.27
N GLY A 31 -9.99 -2.40 -11.21
CA GLY A 31 -8.55 -2.17 -11.23
C GLY A 31 -7.96 -2.16 -12.65
N SER A 32 -6.86 -1.49 -12.79
CA SER A 32 -6.22 -1.03 -14.02
C SER A 32 -5.96 -2.05 -15.14
N GLU A 33 -5.88 -3.35 -14.86
CA GLU A 33 -5.59 -4.35 -15.91
C GLU A 33 -6.84 -5.03 -16.50
N ASN A 34 -8.00 -4.97 -15.82
CA ASN A 34 -9.22 -5.63 -16.25
C ASN A 34 -10.38 -4.67 -16.56
N SER A 35 -10.22 -3.38 -16.33
CA SER A 35 -11.21 -2.39 -16.74
C SER A 35 -11.03 -2.04 -18.21
N VAL A 36 -12.14 -2.02 -18.94
CA VAL A 36 -12.14 -1.47 -20.29
C VAL A 36 -12.02 0.03 -20.18
N GLY A 37 -10.89 0.59 -20.62
CA GLY A 37 -10.71 2.04 -20.64
C GLY A 37 -9.41 2.53 -20.00
N ILE A 38 -9.27 3.85 -19.94
CA ILE A 38 -8.18 4.54 -19.28
C ILE A 38 -8.61 4.78 -17.83
N VAL A 39 -7.76 4.40 -16.89
CA VAL A 39 -8.01 4.62 -15.45
C VAL A 39 -7.29 5.90 -15.01
N HIS A 40 -8.04 6.80 -14.43
CA HIS A 40 -7.57 8.04 -13.82
C HIS A 40 -7.74 7.94 -12.31
N HIS A 41 -6.67 8.07 -11.57
CA HIS A 41 -6.73 8.20 -10.12
C HIS A 41 -7.07 9.64 -9.76
N VAL A 42 -8.12 9.83 -8.97
CA VAL A 42 -8.58 11.16 -8.58
C VAL A 42 -7.98 11.58 -7.24
N ASP A 43 -7.75 12.88 -7.11
CA ASP A 43 -7.36 13.51 -5.85
C ASP A 43 -8.63 13.73 -5.01
N ALA A 44 -8.88 12.78 -4.12
CA ALA A 44 -10.03 12.81 -3.23
C ALA A 44 -9.58 12.96 -1.78
N ASN A 45 -10.26 13.83 -1.03
CA ASN A 45 -10.03 13.96 0.40
C ASN A 45 -10.66 12.79 1.17
N ALA A 46 -9.98 12.33 2.22
CA ALA A 46 -10.54 11.31 3.10
C ALA A 46 -11.79 11.85 3.82
N VAL A 47 -12.87 11.08 3.77
CA VAL A 47 -14.10 11.36 4.52
C VAL A 47 -14.27 10.30 5.59
N ASN A 48 -14.69 10.69 6.78
CA ASN A 48 -14.81 9.80 7.94
C ASN A 48 -15.86 8.68 7.80
N ASN A 49 -16.65 8.69 6.73
CA ASN A 49 -17.69 7.72 6.48
C ASN A 49 -17.45 7.03 5.11
N PRO A 50 -17.26 5.70 5.08
CA PRO A 50 -17.04 4.95 3.84
C PRO A 50 -18.16 5.09 2.81
N ILE A 51 -19.41 5.23 3.25
CA ILE A 51 -20.55 5.44 2.35
C ILE A 51 -20.47 6.83 1.70
N SER A 52 -20.13 7.85 2.48
CA SER A 52 -19.94 9.20 1.95
C SER A 52 -18.77 9.28 0.99
N GLN A 53 -17.69 8.54 1.25
CA GLN A 53 -16.55 8.43 0.32
C GLN A 53 -16.99 7.80 -1.01
N HIS A 54 -17.80 6.75 -0.97
CA HIS A 54 -18.32 6.09 -2.17
C HIS A 54 -19.26 6.97 -2.98
N MET A 55 -20.07 7.83 -2.33
CA MET A 55 -21.07 8.65 -3.04
C MET A 55 -20.41 9.81 -3.79
N TRP A 56 -20.16 10.91 -3.14
CA TRP A 56 -19.54 12.10 -3.73
C TRP A 56 -18.63 12.82 -2.72
N GLY A 57 -18.47 12.22 -1.54
CA GLY A 57 -17.63 12.79 -0.50
C GLY A 57 -16.16 12.66 -0.86
N GLY A 58 -15.44 13.76 -0.72
CA GLY A 58 -14.00 13.75 -0.92
C GLY A 58 -13.52 14.16 -2.31
N TYR A 59 -14.35 14.07 -3.35
CA TYR A 59 -13.94 14.49 -4.70
C TYR A 59 -13.64 16.00 -4.74
N SER A 60 -12.49 16.34 -5.32
CA SER A 60 -12.06 17.73 -5.53
C SER A 60 -12.23 18.12 -6.99
N PHE A 61 -12.70 19.33 -7.21
CA PHE A 61 -12.84 19.91 -8.55
C PHE A 61 -12.00 21.15 -8.66
N ASP A 62 -11.48 21.42 -9.85
CA ASP A 62 -10.82 22.67 -10.14
C ASP A 62 -11.81 23.84 -10.31
N ASN A 63 -11.29 25.04 -10.53
CA ASN A 63 -12.11 26.24 -10.72
C ASN A 63 -13.00 26.21 -11.98
N TYR A 64 -12.79 25.24 -12.85
CA TYR A 64 -13.56 25.02 -14.09
C TYR A 64 -14.54 23.85 -13.96
N GLY A 65 -14.65 23.25 -12.77
CA GLY A 65 -15.51 22.10 -12.52
C GLY A 65 -14.97 20.78 -13.07
N LYS A 66 -13.69 20.70 -13.44
CA LYS A 66 -13.03 19.46 -13.83
C LYS A 66 -12.58 18.72 -12.57
N LEU A 67 -12.84 17.42 -12.51
CA LEU A 67 -12.35 16.56 -11.44
C LEU A 67 -10.81 16.62 -11.39
N ARG A 68 -10.25 16.87 -10.22
CA ARG A 68 -8.80 16.87 -10.03
C ARG A 68 -8.29 15.44 -10.08
N GLU A 69 -7.39 15.20 -11.02
CA GLU A 69 -6.59 13.99 -11.07
C GLU A 69 -5.37 14.19 -10.15
N LYS A 70 -4.89 13.10 -9.55
CA LYS A 70 -3.62 13.16 -8.80
C LYS A 70 -2.50 13.53 -9.76
N GLU A 71 -1.95 14.71 -9.56
CA GLU A 71 -0.72 15.14 -10.21
C GLU A 71 0.43 14.40 -9.52
N ASP A 72 1.25 13.70 -10.31
CA ASP A 72 2.43 12.94 -9.86
C ASP A 72 2.18 12.01 -8.66
N THR A 73 1.63 10.82 -8.95
CA THR A 73 1.70 9.73 -7.98
C THR A 73 3.14 9.55 -7.54
N THR A 74 3.42 9.79 -6.27
CA THR A 74 4.73 9.52 -5.69
C THR A 74 5.09 8.05 -5.92
N ASP A 75 6.36 7.74 -5.87
CA ASP A 75 6.83 6.36 -6.05
C ASP A 75 6.16 5.38 -5.08
N ILE A 76 5.75 5.87 -3.92
CA ILE A 76 4.98 5.16 -2.90
C ILE A 76 3.58 4.83 -3.36
N GLU A 77 2.85 5.84 -3.81
CA GLU A 77 1.48 5.64 -4.27
C GLU A 77 1.44 4.63 -5.41
N ARG A 78 2.43 4.66 -6.32
CA ARG A 78 2.62 3.63 -7.35
C ARG A 78 2.90 2.25 -6.76
N ARG A 79 3.72 2.17 -5.71
CA ARG A 79 4.04 0.90 -5.03
C ARG A 79 2.84 0.36 -4.27
N TYR A 80 2.06 1.23 -3.60
CA TYR A 80 0.80 0.84 -2.97
C TYR A 80 -0.25 0.42 -3.99
N ALA A 81 -0.43 1.17 -5.08
CA ALA A 81 -1.33 0.82 -6.15
C ALA A 81 -0.97 -0.56 -6.72
N LYS A 82 0.30 -0.83 -6.98
CA LYS A 82 0.78 -2.14 -7.45
C LYS A 82 0.51 -3.26 -6.44
N SER A 83 0.73 -3.01 -5.15
CA SER A 83 0.43 -3.99 -4.09
C SER A 83 -1.06 -4.31 -4.03
N ARG A 84 -1.91 -3.29 -4.11
CA ARG A 84 -3.37 -3.41 -4.17
C ARG A 84 -3.83 -4.18 -5.41
N ASP A 85 -3.26 -3.91 -6.58
CA ASP A 85 -3.60 -4.61 -7.82
C ASP A 85 -3.21 -6.09 -7.77
N LEU A 86 -2.09 -6.43 -7.16
CA LEU A 86 -1.70 -7.82 -6.90
C LEU A 86 -2.71 -8.53 -5.98
N MET A 87 -3.18 -7.85 -4.94
CA MET A 87 -4.25 -8.38 -4.07
C MET A 87 -5.54 -8.62 -4.87
N ARG A 88 -5.95 -7.66 -5.69
CA ARG A 88 -7.15 -7.77 -6.53
C ARG A 88 -7.05 -8.93 -7.52
N MET A 89 -5.89 -9.11 -8.16
CA MET A 89 -5.65 -10.25 -9.05
C MET A 89 -5.72 -11.58 -8.30
N GLY A 90 -5.15 -11.65 -7.11
CA GLY A 90 -5.24 -12.82 -6.23
C GLY A 90 -6.69 -13.13 -5.86
N MET A 91 -7.46 -12.13 -5.44
CA MET A 91 -8.88 -12.28 -5.11
C MET A 91 -9.73 -12.68 -6.32
N TYR A 92 -9.41 -12.17 -7.50
CA TYR A 92 -10.07 -12.57 -8.73
C TYR A 92 -9.80 -14.03 -9.08
N ARG A 93 -8.54 -14.48 -8.99
CA ARG A 93 -8.19 -15.89 -9.19
C ARG A 93 -8.89 -16.79 -8.18
N PHE A 94 -8.94 -16.37 -6.93
CA PHE A 94 -9.70 -17.05 -5.88
C PHE A 94 -11.18 -17.18 -6.24
N SER A 95 -11.84 -16.12 -6.70
CA SER A 95 -13.26 -16.17 -7.09
C SER A 95 -13.51 -17.14 -8.26
N LEU A 96 -12.61 -17.16 -9.24
CA LEU A 96 -12.70 -18.12 -10.35
C LEU A 96 -12.53 -19.58 -9.92
N LEU A 97 -11.62 -19.83 -8.98
CA LEU A 97 -11.43 -21.17 -8.39
C LEU A 97 -12.66 -21.58 -7.58
N LYS A 98 -13.19 -20.67 -6.76
CA LYS A 98 -14.41 -20.87 -5.99
C LYS A 98 -15.59 -21.21 -6.88
N ASP A 99 -15.80 -20.47 -7.97
CA ASP A 99 -16.90 -20.69 -8.92
C ASP A 99 -16.76 -22.04 -9.64
N LYS A 100 -15.54 -22.44 -10.01
CA LYS A 100 -15.25 -23.74 -10.60
C LYS A 100 -15.57 -24.89 -9.66
N LEU A 101 -15.13 -24.80 -8.41
CA LEU A 101 -15.29 -25.88 -7.43
C LEU A 101 -16.72 -25.92 -6.88
N ALA A 102 -17.42 -24.79 -6.82
CA ALA A 102 -18.78 -24.72 -6.29
C ALA A 102 -19.86 -25.32 -7.23
N PHE A 103 -19.52 -25.62 -8.49
CA PHE A 103 -20.49 -26.10 -9.47
C PHE A 103 -21.16 -27.42 -9.07
N ASN A 104 -20.45 -28.31 -8.33
CA ASN A 104 -20.98 -29.58 -7.82
C ASN A 104 -21.13 -29.61 -6.28
N GLY A 105 -21.01 -28.47 -5.60
CA GLY A 105 -20.88 -28.40 -4.15
C GLY A 105 -19.44 -28.65 -3.71
N LEU A 106 -18.98 -27.90 -2.69
CA LEU A 106 -17.62 -28.02 -2.16
C LEU A 106 -17.52 -29.16 -1.16
N THR A 107 -16.54 -30.05 -1.36
CA THR A 107 -16.09 -31.00 -0.35
C THR A 107 -15.38 -30.30 0.81
N GLY A 108 -15.14 -31.02 1.92
CA GLY A 108 -14.36 -30.48 3.04
C GLY A 108 -12.96 -30.03 2.62
N SER A 109 -12.24 -30.85 1.88
CA SER A 109 -10.89 -30.56 1.39
C SER A 109 -10.84 -29.38 0.44
N GLU A 110 -11.83 -29.22 -0.45
CA GLU A 110 -11.90 -28.08 -1.36
C GLU A 110 -12.18 -26.77 -0.62
N LYS A 111 -12.95 -26.80 0.47
CA LYS A 111 -13.15 -25.64 1.35
C LYS A 111 -11.84 -25.25 2.04
N ILE A 112 -11.13 -26.20 2.63
CA ILE A 112 -9.83 -25.99 3.29
C ILE A 112 -8.84 -25.37 2.29
N PHE A 113 -8.77 -25.90 1.08
CA PHE A 113 -7.91 -25.39 0.03
C PHE A 113 -8.26 -23.93 -0.34
N LEU A 114 -9.54 -23.63 -0.57
CA LEU A 114 -9.99 -22.28 -0.91
C LEU A 114 -9.74 -21.28 0.21
N ASP A 115 -9.99 -21.64 1.45
CA ASP A 115 -9.73 -20.77 2.60
C ASP A 115 -8.24 -20.52 2.77
N SER A 116 -7.40 -21.52 2.50
CA SER A 116 -5.94 -21.39 2.50
C SER A 116 -5.44 -20.44 1.41
N GLU A 117 -5.92 -20.57 0.19
CA GLU A 117 -5.58 -19.68 -0.92
C GLU A 117 -6.00 -18.23 -0.63
N HIS A 118 -7.19 -18.04 -0.06
CA HIS A 118 -7.68 -16.71 0.34
C HIS A 118 -6.77 -16.09 1.41
N ALA A 119 -6.43 -16.84 2.44
CA ALA A 119 -5.54 -16.39 3.51
C ALA A 119 -4.16 -15.99 2.97
N GLN A 120 -3.56 -16.76 2.05
CA GLN A 120 -2.26 -16.46 1.45
C GLN A 120 -2.29 -15.16 0.64
N VAL A 121 -3.37 -14.90 -0.12
CA VAL A 121 -3.53 -13.64 -0.87
C VAL A 121 -3.57 -12.44 0.08
N LEU A 122 -4.32 -12.52 1.17
CA LEU A 122 -4.42 -11.46 2.15
C LEU A 122 -3.08 -11.21 2.85
N LEU A 123 -2.41 -12.27 3.30
CA LEU A 123 -1.12 -12.18 3.99
C LEU A 123 -0.04 -11.55 3.12
N SER A 124 0.12 -12.00 1.89
CA SER A 124 1.11 -11.45 0.97
C SER A 124 0.88 -9.97 0.70
N SER A 125 -0.37 -9.54 0.66
CA SER A 125 -0.75 -8.15 0.46
C SER A 125 -0.44 -7.28 1.69
N LEU A 126 -0.74 -7.78 2.90
CA LEU A 126 -0.44 -7.08 4.16
C LEU A 126 1.08 -6.94 4.36
N MET A 127 1.84 -8.02 4.14
CA MET A 127 3.31 -7.98 4.19
C MET A 127 3.87 -6.91 3.24
N LYS A 128 3.40 -6.89 2.01
CA LYS A 128 3.89 -5.93 1.02
C LYS A 128 3.51 -4.50 1.37
N ALA A 129 2.30 -4.26 1.85
CA ALA A 129 1.86 -2.95 2.28
C ALA A 129 2.67 -2.43 3.48
N SER A 130 2.89 -3.26 4.50
CA SER A 130 3.69 -2.88 5.68
C SER A 130 5.15 -2.59 5.32
N GLN A 131 5.75 -3.40 4.43
CA GLN A 131 7.11 -3.16 3.94
C GLN A 131 7.22 -1.82 3.20
N VAL A 132 6.28 -1.53 2.29
CA VAL A 132 6.25 -0.26 1.54
C VAL A 132 6.13 0.92 2.50
N ALA A 133 5.27 0.82 3.53
CA ALA A 133 5.11 1.87 4.53
C ALA A 133 6.39 2.12 5.32
N ALA A 134 7.07 1.07 5.79
CA ALA A 134 8.31 1.19 6.54
C ALA A 134 9.44 1.81 5.70
N GLU A 135 9.61 1.37 4.44
CA GLU A 135 10.60 1.92 3.53
C GLU A 135 10.35 3.42 3.26
N GLU A 136 9.10 3.83 3.20
CA GLU A 136 8.74 5.22 2.96
C GLU A 136 9.00 6.10 4.17
N LEU A 137 8.65 5.66 5.36
CA LEU A 137 9.00 6.37 6.59
C LEU A 137 10.50 6.62 6.66
N LYS A 138 11.32 5.63 6.29
CA LYS A 138 12.79 5.78 6.21
C LYS A 138 13.20 6.83 5.19
N LYS A 139 12.60 6.81 4.01
CA LYS A 139 12.90 7.76 2.94
C LYS A 139 12.59 9.18 3.37
N ILE A 140 11.38 9.42 3.91
CA ILE A 140 10.98 10.73 4.44
C ILE A 140 11.92 11.19 5.54
N TYR A 141 12.27 10.31 6.47
CA TYR A 141 13.19 10.60 7.55
C TYR A 141 14.56 11.04 7.02
N MET A 142 15.14 10.29 6.08
CA MET A 142 16.43 10.65 5.49
C MET A 142 16.37 11.96 4.71
N GLN A 143 15.29 12.20 3.96
CA GLN A 143 15.09 13.46 3.26
C GLN A 143 15.00 14.64 4.24
N SER A 144 14.21 14.52 5.31
CA SER A 144 14.06 15.57 6.32
C SER A 144 15.39 15.92 7.00
N ILE A 145 16.24 14.91 7.28
CA ILE A 145 17.58 15.16 7.83
C ILE A 145 18.45 15.91 6.81
N ASN A 146 18.47 15.47 5.55
CA ASN A 146 19.27 16.10 4.52
C ASN A 146 18.84 17.57 4.29
N GLU A 147 17.54 17.83 4.22
CA GLU A 147 17.00 19.18 4.10
C GLU A 147 17.36 20.05 5.32
N ALA A 148 17.28 19.50 6.52
CA ALA A 148 17.68 20.21 7.73
C ALA A 148 19.19 20.53 7.76
N GLU A 149 20.05 19.63 7.30
CA GLU A 149 21.50 19.87 7.15
C GLU A 149 21.78 20.93 6.08
N GLU A 150 21.06 20.93 4.96
CA GLU A 150 21.18 21.96 3.93
C GLU A 150 20.76 23.34 4.45
N ILE A 151 19.63 23.42 5.17
CA ILE A 151 19.18 24.64 5.84
C ILE A 151 20.25 25.13 6.81
N MET A 152 20.77 24.24 7.67
CA MET A 152 21.81 24.56 8.62
C MET A 152 23.04 25.13 7.93
N THR A 153 23.53 24.46 6.89
CA THR A 153 24.72 24.89 6.13
C THR A 153 24.49 26.23 5.43
N SER A 154 23.33 26.44 4.80
CA SER A 154 23.01 27.68 4.10
C SER A 154 22.83 28.87 5.04
N THR A 155 22.35 28.64 6.26
CA THR A 155 22.10 29.67 7.26
C THR A 155 23.40 30.27 7.79
N TYR A 156 24.47 29.48 7.92
CA TYR A 156 25.77 29.94 8.43
C TYR A 156 26.63 30.65 7.37
N ILE A 157 26.13 30.88 6.17
CA ILE A 157 26.84 31.66 5.16
C ILE A 157 26.82 33.13 5.57
N VAL A 158 27.99 33.72 5.76
CA VAL A 158 28.16 35.12 6.09
C VAL A 158 27.93 35.98 4.80
N PRO A 159 26.93 36.84 4.76
CA PRO A 159 26.71 37.69 3.59
C PRO A 159 27.91 38.65 3.39
N PHE A 160 28.25 38.88 2.13
CA PHE A 160 29.31 39.84 1.77
C PHE A 160 28.98 41.28 2.28
N GLY A 161 29.94 41.93 2.93
CA GLY A 161 29.79 43.33 3.39
C GLY A 161 29.38 43.50 4.84
N TYR A 162 29.26 42.41 5.62
CA TYR A 162 29.04 42.49 7.07
C TYR A 162 30.35 42.72 7.83
N SER A 163 30.29 43.53 8.90
CA SER A 163 31.45 43.80 9.78
C SER A 163 31.76 42.74 10.80
N LEU A 164 30.90 41.67 10.87
CA LEU A 164 31.06 40.57 11.80
C LEU A 164 31.92 39.46 11.22
N SER A 165 32.74 38.85 12.05
CA SER A 165 33.46 37.64 11.68
C SER A 165 32.50 36.43 11.54
N PRO A 166 32.90 35.37 10.84
CA PRO A 166 32.10 34.13 10.76
C PRO A 166 31.76 33.55 12.14
N GLU A 167 32.66 33.67 13.09
CA GLU A 167 32.48 33.19 14.48
C GLU A 167 31.42 34.01 15.21
N GLU A 168 31.42 35.33 15.07
CA GLU A 168 30.43 36.23 15.68
C GLU A 168 29.04 36.00 15.08
N VAL A 169 28.95 35.76 13.78
CA VAL A 169 27.70 35.39 13.14
C VAL A 169 27.18 34.05 13.63
N ALA A 170 28.04 33.03 13.69
CA ALA A 170 27.66 31.72 14.21
C ALA A 170 27.19 31.79 15.67
N GLU A 171 27.85 32.59 16.50
CA GLU A 171 27.44 32.81 17.88
C GLU A 171 26.08 33.52 18.00
N ALA A 172 25.83 34.56 17.16
CA ALA A 172 24.55 35.23 17.14
C ALA A 172 23.39 34.29 16.74
N TYR A 173 23.60 33.43 15.73
CA TYR A 173 22.64 32.39 15.35
C TYR A 173 22.40 31.42 16.50
N ARG A 174 23.45 30.95 17.17
CA ARG A 174 23.36 30.03 18.30
C ARG A 174 22.56 30.64 19.45
N GLN A 175 22.78 31.91 19.77
CA GLN A 175 22.02 32.65 20.80
C GLN A 175 20.55 32.83 20.40
N GLY A 176 20.27 32.96 19.10
CA GLY A 176 18.92 32.99 18.55
C GLY A 176 18.24 31.60 18.47
N GLY A 177 18.89 30.55 18.96
CA GLY A 177 18.34 29.19 18.90
C GLY A 177 18.56 28.48 17.57
N VAL A 178 19.26 29.10 16.61
CA VAL A 178 19.59 28.50 15.32
C VAL A 178 20.88 27.70 15.51
N ASN A 179 20.76 26.46 15.86
CA ASN A 179 21.87 25.54 16.10
C ASN A 179 21.50 24.13 15.64
N ARG A 180 22.50 23.24 15.51
CA ARG A 180 22.32 21.87 15.08
C ARG A 180 21.33 21.08 15.94
N GLN A 181 21.31 21.36 17.27
CA GLN A 181 20.39 20.69 18.18
C GLN A 181 18.94 20.96 17.75
N ASN A 182 18.57 22.22 17.58
CA ASN A 182 17.20 22.62 17.34
C ASN A 182 16.74 22.39 15.87
N ILE A 183 17.66 22.39 14.91
CA ILE A 183 17.32 22.25 13.50
C ILE A 183 17.41 20.79 13.03
N VAL A 184 18.43 20.05 13.46
CA VAL A 184 18.67 18.68 12.97
C VAL A 184 18.33 17.64 14.02
N ASN A 185 18.89 17.77 15.24
CA ASN A 185 18.76 16.71 16.24
C ASN A 185 17.32 16.56 16.73
N ASP A 186 16.59 17.66 16.91
CA ASP A 186 15.18 17.62 17.32
C ASP A 186 14.31 16.87 16.28
N ILE A 187 14.62 17.02 14.98
CA ILE A 187 13.97 16.24 13.92
C ILE A 187 14.29 14.76 14.06
N VAL A 188 15.58 14.42 14.24
CA VAL A 188 16.03 13.04 14.45
C VAL A 188 15.34 12.41 15.66
N GLU A 189 15.36 13.09 16.81
CA GLU A 189 14.77 12.60 18.05
C GLU A 189 13.24 12.45 17.96
N THR A 190 12.57 13.33 17.23
CA THR A 190 11.12 13.31 17.05
C THR A 190 10.66 12.23 16.06
N ILE A 191 11.35 12.07 14.93
CA ILE A 191 10.88 11.20 13.84
C ILE A 191 11.39 9.76 13.98
N LYS A 192 12.62 9.58 14.48
CA LYS A 192 13.24 8.25 14.58
C LYS A 192 12.37 7.18 15.27
N PRO A 193 11.66 7.45 16.38
CA PRO A 193 10.78 6.47 17.01
C PRO A 193 9.66 5.95 16.08
N TYR A 194 9.15 6.79 15.19
CA TYR A 194 8.13 6.38 14.22
C TYR A 194 8.72 5.47 13.15
N VAL A 195 9.94 5.75 12.70
CA VAL A 195 10.67 4.87 11.75
C VAL A 195 10.93 3.51 12.39
N ASP A 196 11.43 3.49 13.62
CA ASP A 196 11.70 2.26 14.36
C ASP A 196 10.40 1.45 14.59
N THR A 197 9.28 2.12 14.87
CA THR A 197 7.96 1.49 14.97
C THR A 197 7.49 0.92 13.63
N GLY A 198 7.71 1.63 12.53
CA GLY A 198 7.39 1.15 11.18
C GLY A 198 8.15 -0.13 10.82
N ASP A 199 9.45 -0.18 11.15
CA ASP A 199 10.28 -1.37 10.95
C ASP A 199 9.81 -2.55 11.80
N MET A 200 9.51 -2.30 13.07
CA MET A 200 9.00 -3.31 13.99
C MET A 200 7.69 -3.90 13.47
N LEU A 201 6.73 -3.06 13.09
CA LEU A 201 5.45 -3.51 12.54
C LEU A 201 5.64 -4.33 11.27
N SER A 202 6.53 -3.91 10.37
CA SER A 202 6.83 -4.68 9.15
C SER A 202 7.42 -6.05 9.48
N ALA A 203 8.32 -6.13 10.46
CA ALA A 203 8.89 -7.39 10.91
C ALA A 203 7.84 -8.31 11.57
N GLU A 204 6.94 -7.75 12.39
CA GLU A 204 5.84 -8.50 13.02
C GLU A 204 4.87 -9.06 11.98
N PHE A 205 4.49 -8.27 10.97
CA PHE A 205 3.66 -8.77 9.86
C PHE A 205 4.33 -9.90 9.09
N ASN A 206 5.65 -9.83 8.86
CA ASN A 206 6.40 -10.89 8.21
C ASN A 206 6.44 -12.16 9.07
N ALA A 207 6.65 -12.04 10.37
CA ALA A 207 6.64 -13.16 11.30
C ALA A 207 5.25 -13.83 11.35
N LEU A 208 4.19 -13.03 11.54
CA LEU A 208 2.81 -13.50 11.54
C LEU A 208 2.44 -14.23 10.23
N ALA A 209 2.84 -13.69 9.09
CA ALA A 209 2.60 -14.32 7.80
C ALA A 209 3.32 -15.67 7.68
N SER A 210 4.54 -15.76 8.21
CA SER A 210 5.28 -17.02 8.23
C SER A 210 4.60 -18.09 9.10
N GLU A 211 4.11 -17.69 10.28
CA GLU A 211 3.36 -18.59 11.18
C GLU A 211 2.06 -19.07 10.56
N ILE A 212 1.30 -18.17 9.93
CA ILE A 212 0.04 -18.53 9.26
C ILE A 212 0.30 -19.44 8.06
N ASN A 213 1.33 -19.14 7.26
CA ASN A 213 1.70 -20.00 6.14
C ASN A 213 2.13 -21.40 6.60
N TRP A 214 2.87 -21.47 7.71
CA TRP A 214 3.20 -22.76 8.32
C TRP A 214 1.94 -23.53 8.75
N GLY A 215 1.02 -22.87 9.46
CA GLY A 215 -0.25 -23.47 9.87
C GLY A 215 -1.12 -23.93 8.69
N ILE A 216 -1.14 -23.17 7.59
CA ILE A 216 -1.82 -23.55 6.35
C ILE A 216 -1.20 -24.85 5.77
N GLN A 217 0.12 -24.94 5.71
CA GLN A 217 0.79 -26.11 5.18
C GLN A 217 0.52 -27.35 6.05
N GLU A 218 0.56 -27.23 7.38
CA GLU A 218 0.20 -28.29 8.31
C GLU A 218 -1.24 -28.77 8.09
N LEU A 219 -2.18 -27.85 7.93
CA LEU A 219 -3.59 -28.15 7.69
C LEU A 219 -3.79 -28.91 6.37
N LEU A 220 -3.14 -28.48 5.29
CA LEU A 220 -3.20 -29.13 3.99
C LEU A 220 -2.56 -30.52 4.01
N ASN A 221 -1.41 -30.66 4.69
CA ASN A 221 -0.74 -31.96 4.85
C ASN A 221 -1.60 -32.96 5.64
N HIS A 222 -2.21 -32.49 6.72
CA HIS A 222 -3.10 -33.32 7.54
C HIS A 222 -4.34 -33.76 6.76
N ASP A 223 -4.96 -32.86 5.98
CA ASP A 223 -6.10 -33.20 5.12
C ASP A 223 -5.72 -34.26 4.06
N ALA A 224 -4.54 -34.10 3.43
CA ALA A 224 -4.03 -35.05 2.45
C ALA A 224 -3.76 -36.43 3.09
N GLN A 225 -3.22 -36.49 4.32
CA GLN A 225 -3.01 -37.75 5.07
C GLN A 225 -4.33 -38.44 5.35
N LEU A 226 -5.31 -37.71 5.90
CA LEU A 226 -6.65 -38.28 6.19
C LEU A 226 -7.32 -38.84 4.92
N ALA A 227 -7.21 -38.10 3.79
CA ALA A 227 -7.72 -38.59 2.52
C ALA A 227 -7.03 -39.88 2.06
N GLY A 228 -5.72 -40.02 2.29
CA GLY A 228 -4.93 -41.21 2.02
C GLY A 228 -5.37 -42.40 2.86
N GLU A 229 -5.54 -42.23 4.17
CA GLU A 229 -6.00 -43.24 5.11
C GLU A 229 -7.42 -43.71 4.77
N PHE A 230 -8.33 -42.80 4.45
CA PHE A 230 -9.68 -43.12 4.03
C PHE A 230 -9.71 -43.98 2.74
N ASN A 231 -8.87 -43.63 1.77
CA ASN A 231 -8.74 -44.40 0.53
C ASN A 231 -8.18 -45.81 0.76
N GLN A 232 -7.26 -45.99 1.71
CA GLN A 232 -6.76 -47.33 2.11
C GLN A 232 -7.86 -48.14 2.78
N TRP A 233 -8.58 -47.53 3.73
CA TRP A 233 -9.71 -48.18 4.40
C TRP A 233 -10.77 -48.66 3.40
N LYS A 234 -11.12 -47.82 2.40
CA LYS A 234 -12.09 -48.15 1.35
C LYS A 234 -11.64 -49.32 0.45
N LYS A 235 -10.35 -49.58 0.32
CA LYS A 235 -9.81 -50.71 -0.45
C LYS A 235 -9.80 -52.03 0.34
N MET A 236 -9.85 -51.94 1.65
CA MET A 236 -9.83 -53.14 2.55
C MET A 236 -11.23 -53.66 2.86
N ASN A 237 -12.26 -52.90 2.61
CA ASN A 237 -13.67 -53.24 2.77
C ASN A 237 -14.41 -53.23 1.43
#